data_8acbc268e71f8d75a8cae40c83e65c53
#
_entry.id   8acbc268e71f8d75a8cae40c83e65c53
#
_cell.length_a   1.000
_cell.length_b   1.000
_cell.length_c   1.000
_cell.angle_alpha   90.00
_cell.angle_beta   90.00
_cell.angle_gamma   90.00
#
_symmetry.space_group_name_H-M   'P 1'
#
loop_
_entity.id
_entity.type
_entity.pdbx_description
1 polymer ?
#
loop_
_entity_poly.entity_id
_entity_poly.type
_entity_poly.pdbx_seq_one_letter_code
_entity_poly.pdbx_strand_id
1 'polypeptide(L)'
;MLDVEAIRKDFPILDQIVNDEPLVYLDNAATTQKPLAVLETINRYYEQDNANVHRGVHTLAERATASYEAARETIRKFINAGSTKEVLFTRGTTTSLNWVARFAEEILTEGDQVLISVMEHHSNIIPWQEACRKTGAELVYVYLKDGALDMDDLRAKLTDKVKFVSLAHASNVLGVVNPIKEITKLAHQVGAIMVVDGAQSTPHMKIDVQDLDVDFFAFSGHKMAGPTGIGVLYGKEKYLEQMSPIEFGGEMIDFVYEQSASWKELPWKFEAGTPNMAGAIGLAAAVDYLEKIGMDAIEAHEQELIAYVYPKLQAIEGLTIYGSQDLAQRSGVIAFNLGDLHPHDLATALDYEGVAVRAGHHCAQPLLQYLEVPATARASFYIYNTKADCDKLVDALQKTKEFFNGTF
;
A
#
# COMPACT_ATOMS: atom_id res chain seq x y z
N MET A 1 13.24 -21.24 -3.71
CA MET A 1 11.93 -21.53 -3.09
C MET A 1 12.00 -21.10 -1.64
N LEU A 2 11.04 -20.32 -1.14
CA LEU A 2 11.03 -19.89 0.26
C LEU A 2 10.82 -21.08 1.20
N ASP A 3 11.50 -21.08 2.34
CA ASP A 3 11.18 -21.96 3.46
C ASP A 3 10.02 -21.35 4.26
N VAL A 4 8.80 -21.53 3.75
CA VAL A 4 7.59 -20.94 4.33
C VAL A 4 7.31 -21.47 5.73
N GLU A 5 7.63 -22.73 6.00
CA GLU A 5 7.46 -23.33 7.33
C GLU A 5 8.38 -22.69 8.39
N ALA A 6 9.60 -22.32 8.01
CA ALA A 6 10.47 -21.54 8.86
C ALA A 6 9.96 -20.10 9.07
N ILE A 7 9.47 -19.44 8.00
CA ILE A 7 8.90 -18.10 8.08
C ILE A 7 7.66 -18.07 8.98
N ARG A 8 6.75 -19.03 8.86
CA ARG A 8 5.53 -19.09 9.69
C ARG A 8 5.80 -19.08 11.19
N LYS A 9 6.90 -19.66 11.64
CA LYS A 9 7.30 -19.69 13.08
C LYS A 9 7.58 -18.31 13.65
N ASP A 10 7.90 -17.33 12.80
CA ASP A 10 8.11 -15.95 13.21
C ASP A 10 6.78 -15.19 13.42
N PHE A 11 5.64 -15.79 13.07
CA PHE A 11 4.30 -15.19 13.13
C PHE A 11 3.36 -15.98 14.05
N PRO A 12 3.49 -15.84 15.39
CA PRO A 12 2.74 -16.67 16.35
C PRO A 12 1.21 -16.54 16.25
N ILE A 13 0.71 -15.44 15.69
CA ILE A 13 -0.72 -15.23 15.45
C ILE A 13 -1.32 -16.27 14.49
N LEU A 14 -0.51 -16.88 13.62
CA LEU A 14 -0.96 -17.88 12.64
C LEU A 14 -1.22 -19.26 13.26
N ASP A 15 -0.79 -19.50 14.50
CA ASP A 15 -0.97 -20.77 15.21
C ASP A 15 -2.34 -20.90 15.90
N GLN A 16 -3.24 -19.93 15.67
CA GLN A 16 -4.57 -19.90 16.27
C GLN A 16 -5.52 -20.91 15.63
N ILE A 17 -6.45 -21.37 16.44
CA ILE A 17 -7.65 -22.10 16.02
C ILE A 17 -8.82 -21.10 16.03
N VAL A 18 -9.53 -21.00 14.92
CA VAL A 18 -10.69 -20.13 14.72
C VAL A 18 -11.86 -21.00 14.27
N ASN A 19 -12.98 -20.94 14.99
CA ASN A 19 -14.17 -21.79 14.73
C ASN A 19 -13.84 -23.31 14.65
N ASP A 20 -13.01 -23.79 15.58
CA ASP A 20 -12.49 -25.17 15.63
C ASP A 20 -11.61 -25.61 14.45
N GLU A 21 -11.21 -24.67 13.59
CA GLU A 21 -10.35 -24.88 12.42
C GLU A 21 -9.02 -24.13 12.54
N PRO A 22 -7.90 -24.65 12.01
CA PRO A 22 -6.65 -23.88 11.90
C PRO A 22 -6.84 -22.62 11.07
N LEU A 23 -6.32 -21.48 11.56
CA LEU A 23 -6.42 -20.21 10.87
C LEU A 23 -5.69 -20.21 9.52
N VAL A 24 -6.42 -19.90 8.46
CA VAL A 24 -5.90 -19.55 7.14
C VAL A 24 -6.16 -18.07 6.90
N TYR A 25 -5.12 -17.22 7.09
CA TYR A 25 -5.23 -15.79 6.97
C TYR A 25 -4.96 -15.32 5.53
N LEU A 26 -6.00 -14.89 4.83
CA LEU A 26 -5.99 -14.42 3.44
C LEU A 26 -6.52 -12.98 3.28
N ASP A 27 -6.36 -12.13 4.30
CA ASP A 27 -6.72 -10.70 4.23
C ASP A 27 -5.49 -9.78 4.30
N ASN A 28 -4.39 -10.21 3.68
CA ASN A 28 -3.10 -9.50 3.72
C ASN A 28 -3.12 -8.14 3.01
N ALA A 29 -3.97 -7.95 2.00
CA ALA A 29 -4.14 -6.66 1.34
C ALA A 29 -4.82 -5.60 2.23
N ALA A 30 -5.51 -6.01 3.30
CA ALA A 30 -6.00 -5.09 4.32
C ALA A 30 -4.91 -4.74 5.33
N THR A 31 -4.27 -5.76 5.91
CA THR A 31 -3.09 -5.63 6.78
C THR A 31 -2.37 -6.97 6.85
N THR A 32 -1.04 -6.95 6.91
CA THR A 32 -0.24 -8.17 7.10
C THR A 32 -0.02 -8.45 8.58
N GLN A 33 0.34 -9.69 8.92
CA GLN A 33 0.78 -10.04 10.26
C GLN A 33 2.21 -9.55 10.53
N LYS A 34 2.60 -9.48 11.81
CA LYS A 34 3.88 -8.92 12.26
C LYS A 34 4.78 -10.03 12.78
N PRO A 35 6.03 -10.13 12.29
CA PRO A 35 6.97 -11.11 12.80
C PRO A 35 7.50 -10.74 14.19
N LEU A 36 7.93 -11.72 14.94
CA LEU A 36 8.54 -11.53 16.27
C LEU A 36 9.64 -10.46 16.26
N ALA A 37 10.49 -10.44 15.22
CA ALA A 37 11.57 -9.46 15.09
C ALA A 37 11.08 -8.00 15.15
N VAL A 38 9.90 -7.70 14.58
CA VAL A 38 9.29 -6.38 14.65
C VAL A 38 8.72 -6.09 16.04
N LEU A 39 8.00 -7.06 16.61
CA LEU A 39 7.40 -6.92 17.95
C LEU A 39 8.47 -6.71 19.02
N GLU A 40 9.54 -7.52 19.02
CA GLU A 40 10.65 -7.42 19.93
C GLU A 40 11.44 -6.11 19.78
N THR A 41 11.59 -5.62 18.56
CA THR A 41 12.26 -4.33 18.29
C THR A 41 11.48 -3.16 18.88
N ILE A 42 10.16 -3.14 18.74
CA ILE A 42 9.30 -2.11 19.34
C ILE A 42 9.34 -2.19 20.87
N ASN A 43 9.22 -3.40 21.44
CA ASN A 43 9.30 -3.60 22.88
C ASN A 43 10.64 -3.12 23.43
N ARG A 44 11.76 -3.54 22.83
CA ARG A 44 13.10 -3.13 23.25
C ARG A 44 13.29 -1.61 23.20
N TYR A 45 12.75 -0.93 22.18
CA TYR A 45 12.82 0.51 22.11
C TYR A 45 12.17 1.17 23.34
N TYR A 46 10.95 0.75 23.70
CA TYR A 46 10.26 1.31 24.87
C TYR A 46 10.90 0.91 26.22
N GLU A 47 11.44 -0.28 26.30
CA GLU A 47 12.07 -0.78 27.53
C GLU A 47 13.46 -0.16 27.80
N GLN A 48 14.21 0.25 26.75
CA GLN A 48 15.63 0.57 26.90
C GLN A 48 16.04 1.94 26.36
N ASP A 49 15.36 2.47 25.31
CA ASP A 49 15.85 3.63 24.55
C ASP A 49 14.81 4.74 24.37
N ASN A 50 13.65 4.63 25.00
CA ASN A 50 12.57 5.62 24.82
C ASN A 50 12.98 7.00 25.31
N ALA A 51 13.12 7.95 24.39
CA ALA A 51 13.34 9.37 24.62
C ALA A 51 12.87 10.20 23.42
N ASN A 52 12.67 11.50 23.59
CA ASN A 52 12.41 12.37 22.46
C ASN A 52 13.68 12.57 21.62
N VAL A 53 13.49 12.75 20.31
CA VAL A 53 14.58 12.82 19.33
C VAL A 53 15.03 14.25 19.05
N HIS A 54 16.22 14.41 18.48
CA HIS A 54 16.85 15.61 17.92
C HIS A 54 17.27 16.71 18.92
N ARG A 55 16.49 16.99 19.97
CA ARG A 55 16.76 18.12 20.89
C ARG A 55 17.33 17.72 22.25
N GLY A 56 17.28 16.44 22.61
CA GLY A 56 17.81 15.97 23.87
C GLY A 56 19.34 15.91 23.85
N VAL A 57 19.96 16.31 24.97
CA VAL A 57 21.43 16.27 25.14
C VAL A 57 21.89 15.12 26.05
N HIS A 58 20.99 14.23 26.42
CA HIS A 58 21.30 13.08 27.25
C HIS A 58 21.38 11.79 26.42
N THR A 59 22.08 10.80 26.91
CA THR A 59 22.40 9.55 26.22
C THR A 59 21.19 8.85 25.60
N LEU A 60 20.05 8.78 26.30
CA LEU A 60 18.84 8.13 25.75
C LEU A 60 18.29 8.89 24.54
N ALA A 61 18.31 10.23 24.56
CA ALA A 61 17.88 11.04 23.41
C ALA A 61 18.80 10.88 22.20
N GLU A 62 20.12 10.79 22.43
CA GLU A 62 21.08 10.49 21.36
C GLU A 62 20.86 9.12 20.74
N ARG A 63 20.61 8.10 21.57
CA ARG A 63 20.32 6.72 21.10
C ARG A 63 18.99 6.65 20.33
N ALA A 64 17.95 7.29 20.85
CA ALA A 64 16.65 7.36 20.17
C ALA A 64 16.76 8.10 18.82
N THR A 65 17.47 9.22 18.77
CA THR A 65 17.73 9.97 17.53
C THR A 65 18.51 9.12 16.52
N ALA A 66 19.58 8.46 16.95
CA ALA A 66 20.39 7.60 16.09
C ALA A 66 19.53 6.45 15.50
N SER A 67 18.69 5.82 16.31
CA SER A 67 17.80 4.73 15.87
C SER A 67 16.72 5.22 14.89
N TYR A 68 16.15 6.40 15.14
CA TYR A 68 15.13 7.01 14.27
C TYR A 68 15.70 7.37 12.90
N GLU A 69 16.87 8.03 12.87
CA GLU A 69 17.52 8.40 11.60
C GLU A 69 18.13 7.19 10.87
N ALA A 70 18.60 6.16 11.61
CA ALA A 70 18.99 4.89 11.00
C ALA A 70 17.79 4.19 10.34
N ALA A 71 16.59 4.27 10.94
CA ALA A 71 15.38 3.78 10.31
C ALA A 71 15.07 4.49 8.98
N ARG A 72 15.25 5.81 8.92
CA ARG A 72 15.10 6.58 7.67
C ARG A 72 16.10 6.12 6.60
N GLU A 73 17.34 5.88 6.97
CA GLU A 73 18.37 5.39 6.06
C GLU A 73 18.06 3.97 5.55
N THR A 74 17.53 3.08 6.41
CA THR A 74 17.06 1.76 6.01
C THR A 74 15.96 1.88 4.95
N ILE A 75 14.97 2.74 5.16
CA ILE A 75 13.91 2.99 4.17
C ILE A 75 14.47 3.56 2.88
N ARG A 76 15.38 4.56 2.96
CA ARG A 76 16.03 5.14 1.78
C ARG A 76 16.67 4.07 0.89
N LYS A 77 17.42 3.15 1.50
CA LYS A 77 18.07 2.04 0.79
C LYS A 77 17.05 1.08 0.18
N PHE A 78 16.04 0.71 0.95
CA PHE A 78 15.01 -0.24 0.55
C PHE A 78 14.27 0.15 -0.72
N ILE A 79 13.92 1.44 -0.86
CA ILE A 79 13.26 1.96 -2.07
C ILE A 79 14.24 2.57 -3.07
N ASN A 80 15.55 2.51 -2.83
CA ASN A 80 16.61 3.14 -3.63
C ASN A 80 16.41 4.64 -3.85
N ALA A 81 16.00 5.39 -2.80
CA ALA A 81 15.95 6.86 -2.86
C ALA A 81 17.35 7.45 -2.89
N GLY A 82 17.52 8.61 -3.54
CA GLY A 82 18.81 9.27 -3.70
C GLY A 82 19.38 9.85 -2.41
N SER A 83 18.48 10.27 -1.49
CA SER A 83 18.85 10.95 -0.24
C SER A 83 17.82 10.65 0.86
N THR A 84 18.25 10.70 2.13
CA THR A 84 17.33 10.67 3.29
C THR A 84 16.41 11.89 3.33
N LYS A 85 16.77 12.99 2.68
CA LYS A 85 15.93 14.19 2.53
C LYS A 85 14.63 13.91 1.74
N GLU A 86 14.64 12.87 0.92
CA GLU A 86 13.51 12.43 0.09
C GLU A 86 12.56 11.45 0.80
N VAL A 87 12.87 11.07 2.05
CA VAL A 87 12.10 10.08 2.82
C VAL A 87 11.43 10.76 4.01
N LEU A 88 10.11 10.89 3.94
CA LEU A 88 9.30 11.51 4.99
C LEU A 88 8.49 10.43 5.71
N PHE A 89 8.55 10.40 7.04
CA PHE A 89 7.65 9.56 7.83
C PHE A 89 6.27 10.21 7.94
N THR A 90 5.24 9.40 7.70
CA THR A 90 3.83 9.78 7.77
C THR A 90 3.06 8.75 8.60
N ARG A 91 1.76 8.93 8.77
CA ARG A 91 0.92 7.91 9.42
C ARG A 91 0.55 6.74 8.49
N GLY A 92 0.81 6.85 7.20
CA GLY A 92 0.49 5.84 6.18
C GLY A 92 0.25 6.47 4.82
N THR A 93 -0.04 5.64 3.83
CA THR A 93 -0.29 6.03 2.43
C THR A 93 -1.36 7.12 2.32
N THR A 94 -2.45 7.00 3.06
CA THR A 94 -3.53 8.01 3.05
C THR A 94 -3.01 9.40 3.42
N THR A 95 -2.25 9.52 4.50
CA THR A 95 -1.63 10.80 4.91
C THR A 95 -0.67 11.31 3.83
N SER A 96 0.16 10.42 3.30
CA SER A 96 1.13 10.75 2.25
C SER A 96 0.46 11.32 1.00
N LEU A 97 -0.58 10.67 0.50
CA LEU A 97 -1.33 11.14 -0.68
C LEU A 97 -2.09 12.44 -0.41
N ASN A 98 -2.63 12.63 0.80
CA ASN A 98 -3.21 13.92 1.19
C ASN A 98 -2.17 15.05 1.18
N TRP A 99 -0.95 14.79 1.62
CA TRP A 99 0.13 15.79 1.58
C TRP A 99 0.47 16.19 0.14
N VAL A 100 0.57 15.22 -0.77
CA VAL A 100 0.82 15.50 -2.19
C VAL A 100 -0.35 16.25 -2.84
N ALA A 101 -1.60 15.87 -2.53
CA ALA A 101 -2.77 16.60 -3.03
C ALA A 101 -2.83 18.04 -2.47
N ARG A 102 -2.37 18.26 -1.23
CA ARG A 102 -2.24 19.60 -0.67
C ARG A 102 -1.19 20.45 -1.39
N PHE A 103 -0.07 19.85 -1.76
CA PHE A 103 0.92 20.50 -2.62
C PHE A 103 0.34 20.82 -4.01
N ALA A 104 -0.46 19.91 -4.56
CA ALA A 104 -1.11 20.15 -5.85
C ALA A 104 -2.06 21.37 -5.81
N GLU A 105 -2.71 21.66 -4.68
CA GLU A 105 -3.53 22.87 -4.50
C GLU A 105 -2.71 24.18 -4.67
N GLU A 106 -1.39 24.14 -4.47
CA GLU A 106 -0.49 25.30 -4.66
C GLU A 106 -0.11 25.51 -6.14
N ILE A 107 -0.35 24.50 -7.01
CA ILE A 107 0.08 24.48 -8.41
C ILE A 107 -1.10 24.54 -9.35
N LEU A 108 -2.18 23.79 -9.07
CA LEU A 108 -3.34 23.63 -9.93
C LEU A 108 -4.13 24.92 -10.06
N THR A 109 -4.61 25.17 -11.29
CA THR A 109 -5.49 26.27 -11.63
C THR A 109 -6.71 25.77 -12.44
N GLU A 110 -7.69 26.63 -12.65
CA GLU A 110 -8.88 26.31 -13.45
C GLU A 110 -8.49 25.82 -14.86
N GLY A 111 -9.05 24.68 -15.27
CA GLY A 111 -8.79 24.03 -16.55
C GLY A 111 -7.58 23.07 -16.57
N ASP A 112 -6.77 23.04 -15.51
CA ASP A 112 -5.78 21.98 -15.34
C ASP A 112 -6.45 20.64 -15.02
N GLN A 113 -5.74 19.54 -15.23
CA GLN A 113 -6.27 18.19 -15.03
C GLN A 113 -5.37 17.37 -14.10
N VAL A 114 -6.02 16.52 -13.28
CA VAL A 114 -5.40 15.44 -12.53
C VAL A 114 -5.89 14.11 -13.11
N LEU A 115 -4.99 13.25 -13.55
CA LEU A 115 -5.30 11.96 -14.14
C LEU A 115 -5.12 10.84 -13.11
N ILE A 116 -6.19 10.07 -12.86
CA ILE A 116 -6.20 8.88 -12.02
C ILE A 116 -6.86 7.72 -12.75
N SER A 117 -6.82 6.50 -12.18
CA SER A 117 -7.55 5.38 -12.76
C SER A 117 -8.85 5.07 -12.00
N VAL A 118 -9.75 4.34 -12.67
CA VAL A 118 -11.00 3.88 -12.05
C VAL A 118 -10.74 2.82 -10.95
N MET A 119 -9.55 2.19 -10.93
CA MET A 119 -9.19 1.17 -9.96
C MET A 119 -8.54 1.70 -8.67
N GLU A 120 -8.46 3.04 -8.51
CA GLU A 120 -7.78 3.61 -7.35
C GLU A 120 -8.50 3.31 -6.03
N HIS A 121 -7.69 3.14 -4.97
CA HIS A 121 -8.18 3.16 -3.59
C HIS A 121 -8.72 4.56 -3.24
N HIS A 122 -9.72 4.66 -2.37
CA HIS A 122 -10.30 5.94 -1.94
C HIS A 122 -9.25 6.97 -1.48
N SER A 123 -8.14 6.52 -0.89
CA SER A 123 -7.03 7.39 -0.49
C SER A 123 -6.33 8.08 -1.67
N ASN A 124 -6.46 7.52 -2.88
CA ASN A 124 -5.93 8.10 -4.11
C ASN A 124 -7.03 8.66 -5.05
N ILE A 125 -8.22 8.88 -4.52
CA ILE A 125 -9.35 9.51 -5.22
C ILE A 125 -9.78 10.78 -4.48
N ILE A 126 -10.18 10.64 -3.22
CA ILE A 126 -10.82 11.70 -2.44
C ILE A 126 -9.91 12.93 -2.27
N PRO A 127 -8.61 12.81 -1.94
CA PRO A 127 -7.74 13.97 -1.86
C PRO A 127 -7.66 14.74 -3.19
N TRP A 128 -7.68 14.05 -4.33
CA TRP A 128 -7.66 14.66 -5.64
C TRP A 128 -8.99 15.32 -6.00
N GLN A 129 -10.14 14.72 -5.62
CA GLN A 129 -11.45 15.36 -5.75
C GLN A 129 -11.47 16.71 -5.00
N GLU A 130 -10.94 16.73 -3.77
CA GLU A 130 -10.89 17.96 -2.97
C GLU A 130 -9.93 19.00 -3.54
N ALA A 131 -8.76 18.59 -4.01
CA ALA A 131 -7.80 19.50 -4.66
C ALA A 131 -8.42 20.12 -5.92
N CYS A 132 -9.04 19.31 -6.78
CA CYS A 132 -9.72 19.80 -7.98
C CYS A 132 -10.90 20.73 -7.66
N ARG A 133 -11.72 20.37 -6.65
CA ARG A 133 -12.83 21.21 -6.20
C ARG A 133 -12.37 22.60 -5.73
N LYS A 134 -11.24 22.68 -5.05
CA LYS A 134 -10.70 23.95 -4.52
C LYS A 134 -10.06 24.81 -5.58
N THR A 135 -9.45 24.21 -6.59
CA THR A 135 -8.63 24.92 -7.60
C THR A 135 -9.35 25.17 -8.91
N GLY A 136 -10.51 24.53 -9.13
CA GLY A 136 -11.21 24.55 -10.42
C GLY A 136 -10.59 23.61 -11.46
N ALA A 137 -9.62 22.78 -11.08
CA ALA A 137 -9.08 21.74 -11.95
C ALA A 137 -10.08 20.58 -12.14
N GLU A 138 -9.83 19.74 -13.13
CA GLU A 138 -10.68 18.61 -13.47
C GLU A 138 -10.02 17.28 -13.08
N LEU A 139 -10.80 16.37 -12.47
CA LEU A 139 -10.39 15.00 -12.22
C LEU A 139 -10.76 14.10 -13.39
N VAL A 140 -9.78 13.48 -14.03
CA VAL A 140 -9.96 12.65 -15.24
C VAL A 140 -9.62 11.22 -14.92
N TYR A 141 -10.49 10.29 -15.31
CA TYR A 141 -10.33 8.85 -15.07
C TYR A 141 -9.84 8.11 -16.31
N VAL A 142 -8.84 7.25 -16.13
CA VAL A 142 -8.45 6.20 -17.08
C VAL A 142 -9.22 4.93 -16.74
N TYR A 143 -9.79 4.29 -17.75
CA TYR A 143 -10.59 3.09 -17.58
C TYR A 143 -9.77 1.81 -17.83
N LEU A 144 -10.45 0.66 -17.80
CA LEU A 144 -9.83 -0.65 -17.95
C LEU A 144 -10.15 -1.26 -19.32
N LYS A 145 -9.23 -2.08 -19.78
CA LYS A 145 -9.39 -2.98 -20.91
C LYS A 145 -8.90 -4.38 -20.52
N ASP A 146 -9.73 -5.37 -20.72
CA ASP A 146 -9.40 -6.77 -20.36
C ASP A 146 -8.97 -6.95 -18.88
N GLY A 147 -9.58 -6.17 -17.98
CA GLY A 147 -9.31 -6.23 -16.53
C GLY A 147 -8.01 -5.58 -16.08
N ALA A 148 -7.28 -4.89 -16.96
CA ALA A 148 -6.06 -4.12 -16.67
C ALA A 148 -6.23 -2.67 -17.11
N LEU A 149 -5.29 -1.79 -16.75
CA LEU A 149 -5.30 -0.38 -17.16
C LEU A 149 -5.24 -0.28 -18.69
N ASP A 150 -6.18 0.47 -19.28
CA ASP A 150 -6.16 0.76 -20.72
C ASP A 150 -5.09 1.80 -21.03
N MET A 151 -3.94 1.34 -21.55
CA MET A 151 -2.82 2.20 -21.90
C MET A 151 -3.11 3.10 -23.11
N ASP A 152 -4.06 2.72 -23.98
CA ASP A 152 -4.46 3.57 -25.11
C ASP A 152 -5.36 4.71 -24.62
N ASP A 153 -6.29 4.43 -23.70
CA ASP A 153 -7.09 5.45 -23.01
C ASP A 153 -6.20 6.42 -22.22
N LEU A 154 -5.19 5.90 -21.50
CA LEU A 154 -4.22 6.72 -20.79
C LEU A 154 -3.48 7.66 -21.72
N ARG A 155 -2.93 7.16 -22.83
CA ARG A 155 -2.21 7.99 -23.82
C ARG A 155 -3.11 9.06 -24.44
N ALA A 156 -4.36 8.72 -24.75
CA ALA A 156 -5.32 9.67 -25.31
C ALA A 156 -5.66 10.82 -24.36
N LYS A 157 -5.64 10.58 -23.04
CA LYS A 157 -5.97 11.55 -21.99
C LYS A 157 -4.76 12.35 -21.50
N LEU A 158 -3.53 11.91 -21.77
CA LEU A 158 -2.31 12.64 -21.43
C LEU A 158 -2.10 13.82 -22.40
N THR A 159 -2.57 14.99 -21.97
CA THR A 159 -2.42 16.26 -22.69
C THR A 159 -1.61 17.26 -21.85
N ASP A 160 -1.28 18.42 -22.40
CA ASP A 160 -0.60 19.54 -21.72
C ASP A 160 -1.38 20.12 -20.53
N LYS A 161 -2.70 19.84 -20.46
CA LYS A 161 -3.54 20.20 -19.31
C LYS A 161 -3.29 19.34 -18.09
N VAL A 162 -2.78 18.11 -18.26
CA VAL A 162 -2.52 17.20 -17.14
C VAL A 162 -1.28 17.67 -16.37
N LYS A 163 -1.48 18.02 -15.09
CA LYS A 163 -0.39 18.48 -14.19
C LYS A 163 0.04 17.40 -13.22
N PHE A 164 -0.87 16.48 -12.87
CA PHE A 164 -0.59 15.36 -12.01
C PHE A 164 -1.18 14.08 -12.62
N VAL A 165 -0.38 13.01 -12.55
CA VAL A 165 -0.83 11.63 -12.76
C VAL A 165 -0.66 10.88 -11.46
N SER A 166 -1.74 10.34 -10.89
CA SER A 166 -1.67 9.62 -9.62
C SER A 166 -2.30 8.25 -9.77
N LEU A 167 -1.48 7.19 -9.69
CA LEU A 167 -1.91 5.82 -9.95
C LEU A 167 -1.39 4.85 -8.91
N ALA A 168 -2.21 3.84 -8.60
CA ALA A 168 -1.76 2.68 -7.85
C ALA A 168 -0.73 1.87 -8.66
N HIS A 169 0.37 1.48 -8.04
CA HIS A 169 1.33 0.56 -8.65
C HIS A 169 0.72 -0.84 -8.79
N ALA A 170 0.01 -1.30 -7.77
CA ALA A 170 -0.78 -2.53 -7.80
C ALA A 170 -2.17 -2.30 -7.22
N SER A 171 -3.20 -2.82 -7.87
CA SER A 171 -4.58 -2.70 -7.41
C SER A 171 -4.84 -3.55 -6.17
N ASN A 172 -5.43 -2.96 -5.14
CA ASN A 172 -5.84 -3.66 -3.93
C ASN A 172 -7.11 -4.54 -4.11
N VAL A 173 -7.75 -4.48 -5.26
CA VAL A 173 -8.94 -5.27 -5.61
C VAL A 173 -8.62 -6.28 -6.71
N LEU A 174 -8.16 -5.80 -7.86
CA LEU A 174 -7.94 -6.63 -9.04
C LEU A 174 -6.60 -7.37 -9.02
N GLY A 175 -5.68 -6.98 -8.12
CA GLY A 175 -4.32 -7.52 -8.09
C GLY A 175 -3.45 -7.13 -9.30
N VAL A 176 -3.96 -6.33 -10.22
CA VAL A 176 -3.24 -5.91 -11.42
C VAL A 176 -2.07 -5.00 -11.05
N VAL A 177 -0.90 -5.27 -11.63
CA VAL A 177 0.30 -4.45 -11.50
C VAL A 177 0.42 -3.55 -12.73
N ASN A 178 0.42 -2.22 -12.50
CA ASN A 178 0.49 -1.23 -13.56
C ASN A 178 1.95 -0.98 -14.02
N PRO A 179 2.19 -0.69 -15.30
CA PRO A 179 3.52 -0.43 -15.85
C PRO A 179 4.00 0.99 -15.51
N ILE A 180 4.28 1.25 -14.21
CA ILE A 180 4.57 2.59 -13.68
C ILE A 180 5.72 3.27 -14.39
N LYS A 181 6.80 2.55 -14.71
CA LYS A 181 7.96 3.12 -15.43
C LYS A 181 7.58 3.71 -16.79
N GLU A 182 6.76 2.98 -17.58
CA GLU A 182 6.25 3.48 -18.85
C GLU A 182 5.33 4.69 -18.66
N ILE A 183 4.42 4.59 -17.69
CA ILE A 183 3.46 5.66 -17.39
C ILE A 183 4.18 6.92 -16.93
N THR A 184 5.20 6.81 -16.08
CA THR A 184 6.02 7.92 -15.62
C THR A 184 6.67 8.64 -16.80
N LYS A 185 7.25 7.88 -17.73
CA LYS A 185 7.85 8.45 -18.95
C LYS A 185 6.83 9.24 -19.79
N LEU A 186 5.63 8.69 -19.94
CA LEU A 186 4.56 9.36 -20.69
C LEU A 186 4.07 10.62 -19.95
N ALA A 187 3.90 10.57 -18.63
CA ALA A 187 3.52 11.70 -17.80
C ALA A 187 4.55 12.85 -17.91
N HIS A 188 5.82 12.54 -17.81
CA HIS A 188 6.90 13.54 -17.94
C HIS A 188 6.97 14.16 -19.34
N GLN A 189 6.58 13.46 -20.40
CA GLN A 189 6.55 14.02 -21.76
C GLN A 189 5.55 15.18 -21.90
N VAL A 190 4.50 15.21 -21.11
CA VAL A 190 3.52 16.31 -21.08
C VAL A 190 3.77 17.28 -19.92
N GLY A 191 4.87 17.09 -19.15
CA GLY A 191 5.23 17.92 -18.01
C GLY A 191 4.44 17.65 -16.72
N ALA A 192 3.73 16.53 -16.65
CA ALA A 192 2.98 16.13 -15.46
C ALA A 192 3.87 15.53 -14.38
N ILE A 193 3.50 15.78 -13.12
CA ILE A 193 4.12 15.17 -11.93
C ILE A 193 3.54 13.79 -11.71
N MET A 194 4.39 12.77 -11.56
CA MET A 194 3.98 11.39 -11.35
C MET A 194 3.94 11.03 -9.86
N VAL A 195 2.76 10.65 -9.39
CA VAL A 195 2.48 10.22 -8.01
C VAL A 195 2.07 8.75 -8.02
N VAL A 196 2.66 7.94 -7.14
CA VAL A 196 2.40 6.51 -7.09
C VAL A 196 1.91 6.09 -5.71
N ASP A 197 0.75 5.47 -5.68
CA ASP A 197 0.29 4.71 -4.52
C ASP A 197 0.94 3.32 -4.56
N GLY A 198 1.96 3.15 -3.71
CA GLY A 198 2.74 1.92 -3.57
C GLY A 198 2.26 1.00 -2.45
N ALA A 199 1.08 1.24 -1.88
CA ALA A 199 0.59 0.48 -0.72
C ALA A 199 0.50 -1.03 -0.96
N GLN A 200 0.19 -1.46 -2.19
CA GLN A 200 0.07 -2.87 -2.57
C GLN A 200 1.25 -3.38 -3.41
N SER A 201 2.25 -2.56 -3.70
CA SER A 201 3.45 -3.01 -4.40
C SER A 201 4.65 -3.16 -3.46
N THR A 202 4.84 -2.20 -2.56
CA THR A 202 5.98 -2.17 -1.64
C THR A 202 6.12 -3.44 -0.77
N PRO A 203 5.04 -4.09 -0.29
CA PRO A 203 5.14 -5.34 0.45
C PRO A 203 5.60 -6.53 -0.37
N HIS A 204 5.37 -6.51 -1.69
CA HIS A 204 5.30 -7.70 -2.54
C HIS A 204 6.39 -7.78 -3.60
N MET A 205 7.00 -6.64 -3.99
CA MET A 205 8.00 -6.58 -5.04
C MET A 205 9.09 -5.55 -4.72
N LYS A 206 10.23 -5.70 -5.38
CA LYS A 206 11.31 -4.74 -5.27
C LYS A 206 10.89 -3.38 -5.82
N ILE A 207 11.10 -2.33 -5.04
CA ILE A 207 10.85 -0.94 -5.44
C ILE A 207 12.16 -0.23 -5.66
N ASP A 208 12.28 0.44 -6.81
CA ASP A 208 13.39 1.32 -7.15
C ASP A 208 12.81 2.64 -7.70
N VAL A 209 12.70 3.63 -6.81
CA VAL A 209 12.07 4.93 -7.16
C VAL A 209 12.89 5.72 -8.16
N GLN A 210 14.23 5.49 -8.25
CA GLN A 210 15.08 6.13 -9.24
C GLN A 210 14.90 5.49 -10.63
N ASP A 211 14.82 4.16 -10.70
CA ASP A 211 14.56 3.46 -11.97
C ASP A 211 13.15 3.71 -12.50
N LEU A 212 12.16 3.78 -11.61
CA LEU A 212 10.79 4.17 -11.95
C LEU A 212 10.67 5.65 -12.34
N ASP A 213 11.62 6.47 -11.93
CA ASP A 213 11.68 7.94 -12.11
C ASP A 213 10.44 8.68 -11.59
N VAL A 214 9.74 8.10 -10.62
CA VAL A 214 8.54 8.68 -10.01
C VAL A 214 8.89 9.93 -9.21
N ASP A 215 7.97 10.89 -9.15
CA ASP A 215 8.19 12.15 -8.43
C ASP A 215 7.76 12.03 -6.97
N PHE A 216 6.69 11.26 -6.71
CA PHE A 216 6.22 10.89 -5.37
C PHE A 216 5.84 9.41 -5.32
N PHE A 217 6.13 8.77 -4.19
CA PHE A 217 5.79 7.37 -3.94
C PHE A 217 5.35 7.19 -2.48
N ALA A 218 4.20 6.58 -2.24
CA ALA A 218 3.63 6.45 -0.90
C ALA A 218 3.36 5.00 -0.53
N PHE A 219 3.65 4.60 0.72
CA PHE A 219 3.33 3.27 1.23
C PHE A 219 3.09 3.26 2.74
N SER A 220 2.54 2.15 3.25
CA SER A 220 2.14 1.97 4.65
C SER A 220 2.86 0.79 5.28
N GLY A 221 3.36 0.98 6.50
CA GLY A 221 4.07 -0.06 7.23
C GLY A 221 3.23 -1.29 7.54
N HIS A 222 1.96 -1.09 7.90
CA HIS A 222 1.09 -2.20 8.33
C HIS A 222 0.76 -3.23 7.23
N LYS A 223 1.05 -2.93 5.97
CA LYS A 223 0.87 -3.85 4.83
C LYS A 223 2.14 -4.62 4.46
N MET A 224 3.29 -4.27 5.07
CA MET A 224 4.59 -4.86 4.80
C MET A 224 5.26 -5.39 6.07
N ALA A 225 4.52 -6.18 6.85
CA ALA A 225 4.95 -6.78 8.11
C ALA A 225 5.35 -5.77 9.21
N GLY A 226 5.17 -4.47 8.98
CA GLY A 226 5.47 -3.38 9.88
C GLY A 226 4.30 -2.95 10.77
N PRO A 227 4.51 -2.03 11.72
CA PRO A 227 3.46 -1.58 12.62
C PRO A 227 2.42 -0.69 11.92
N THR A 228 1.25 -0.57 12.55
CA THR A 228 0.22 0.42 12.18
C THR A 228 0.66 1.83 12.56
N GLY A 229 0.07 2.86 11.93
CA GLY A 229 0.30 4.25 12.28
C GLY A 229 1.65 4.81 11.82
N ILE A 230 2.33 4.11 10.94
CA ILE A 230 3.56 4.56 10.27
C ILE A 230 3.49 4.25 8.78
N GLY A 231 3.98 5.16 7.98
CA GLY A 231 4.17 5.02 6.54
C GLY A 231 5.21 5.99 6.05
N VAL A 232 5.37 6.03 4.75
CA VAL A 232 6.41 6.82 4.09
C VAL A 232 5.83 7.55 2.90
N LEU A 233 6.22 8.81 2.75
CA LEU A 233 6.18 9.55 1.51
C LEU A 233 7.61 9.73 1.01
N TYR A 234 7.92 9.13 -0.14
CA TYR A 234 9.06 9.53 -0.95
C TYR A 234 8.65 10.69 -1.85
N GLY A 235 9.51 11.69 -1.96
CA GLY A 235 9.35 12.76 -2.94
C GLY A 235 10.72 13.20 -3.44
N LYS A 236 10.84 13.51 -4.73
CA LYS A 236 12.07 14.13 -5.27
C LYS A 236 12.36 15.44 -4.54
N GLU A 237 13.60 15.64 -4.09
CA GLU A 237 14.04 16.80 -3.29
C GLU A 237 13.56 18.13 -3.91
N LYS A 238 13.66 18.28 -5.22
CA LYS A 238 13.21 19.47 -5.95
C LYS A 238 11.74 19.87 -5.71
N TYR A 239 10.86 18.88 -5.54
CA TYR A 239 9.45 19.13 -5.24
C TYR A 239 9.21 19.34 -3.76
N LEU A 240 9.88 18.56 -2.90
CA LEU A 240 9.77 18.70 -1.46
C LEU A 240 10.27 20.08 -0.98
N GLU A 241 11.28 20.65 -1.62
CA GLU A 241 11.75 22.00 -1.33
C GLU A 241 10.69 23.07 -1.66
N GLN A 242 9.96 22.92 -2.76
CA GLN A 242 8.90 23.83 -3.18
C GLN A 242 7.63 23.71 -2.32
N MET A 243 7.37 22.51 -1.86
CA MET A 243 6.16 22.17 -1.11
C MET A 243 6.14 22.87 0.25
N SER A 244 5.05 23.58 0.56
CA SER A 244 4.84 24.17 1.89
C SER A 244 4.70 23.08 2.96
N PRO A 245 5.15 23.31 4.21
CA PRO A 245 4.83 22.40 5.31
C PRO A 245 3.31 22.20 5.44
N ILE A 246 2.90 20.98 5.76
CA ILE A 246 1.47 20.65 5.88
C ILE A 246 0.99 20.77 7.34
N GLU A 247 1.82 20.33 8.26
CA GLU A 247 1.57 20.43 9.70
C GLU A 247 2.58 21.39 10.32
N PHE A 248 2.14 22.18 11.29
CA PHE A 248 2.92 23.25 11.90
C PHE A 248 3.01 23.03 13.42
N GLY A 249 4.19 23.23 13.99
CA GLY A 249 4.41 23.07 15.42
C GLY A 249 5.87 23.04 15.80
N GLY A 250 6.19 22.42 16.93
CA GLY A 250 7.56 22.17 17.33
C GLY A 250 8.27 21.20 16.41
N GLU A 251 9.56 21.06 16.52
CA GLU A 251 10.48 20.19 15.75
C GLU A 251 10.72 20.62 14.30
N MET A 252 9.70 21.06 13.55
CA MET A 252 9.80 21.41 12.13
C MET A 252 10.30 22.84 11.86
N ILE A 253 10.42 23.66 12.91
CA ILE A 253 10.81 25.08 12.84
C ILE A 253 12.33 25.26 13.04
N ASP A 254 12.87 26.31 12.44
CA ASP A 254 14.21 26.83 12.71
C ASP A 254 14.14 27.98 13.70
N PHE A 255 13.48 29.10 13.35
CA PHE A 255 13.21 30.22 14.22
C PHE A 255 11.72 30.56 14.28
N VAL A 256 11.25 30.98 15.46
CA VAL A 256 9.88 31.46 15.67
C VAL A 256 9.93 32.85 16.33
N TYR A 257 9.25 33.79 15.70
CA TYR A 257 9.03 35.16 16.18
C TYR A 257 7.54 35.36 16.45
N GLU A 258 7.15 36.46 17.04
CA GLU A 258 5.75 36.75 17.36
C GLU A 258 4.81 36.69 16.13
N GLN A 259 5.30 37.13 14.96
CA GLN A 259 4.48 37.22 13.72
C GLN A 259 5.00 36.37 12.55
N SER A 260 6.08 35.63 12.74
CA SER A 260 6.68 34.85 11.67
C SER A 260 7.46 33.64 12.20
N ALA A 261 7.69 32.65 11.32
CA ALA A 261 8.55 31.52 11.59
C ALA A 261 9.31 31.12 10.32
N SER A 262 10.43 30.44 10.49
CA SER A 262 11.16 29.77 9.45
C SER A 262 11.21 28.27 9.73
N TRP A 263 11.39 27.49 8.67
CA TRP A 263 11.31 26.05 8.72
C TRP A 263 12.70 25.41 8.65
N LYS A 264 12.86 24.26 9.28
CA LYS A 264 14.04 23.42 9.10
C LYS A 264 14.20 22.97 7.65
N GLU A 265 15.38 22.48 7.31
CA GLU A 265 15.65 21.79 6.06
C GLU A 265 14.90 20.43 5.97
N LEU A 266 14.89 19.84 4.77
CA LEU A 266 14.39 18.48 4.55
C LEU A 266 15.22 17.44 5.32
N PRO A 267 14.60 16.39 5.83
CA PRO A 267 13.17 16.07 5.80
C PRO A 267 12.36 16.69 6.93
N TRP A 268 13.01 17.28 7.92
CA TRP A 268 12.43 17.70 9.21
C TRP A 268 11.39 18.82 9.09
N LYS A 269 11.41 19.58 8.01
CA LYS A 269 10.38 20.59 7.71
C LYS A 269 8.96 20.00 7.62
N PHE A 270 8.82 18.68 7.40
CA PHE A 270 7.55 17.97 7.34
C PHE A 270 7.23 17.14 8.58
N GLU A 271 8.08 17.16 9.60
CA GLU A 271 7.92 16.36 10.81
C GLU A 271 7.61 17.26 12.01
N ALA A 272 6.35 17.71 12.10
CA ALA A 272 5.89 18.56 13.20
C ALA A 272 5.56 17.72 14.45
N GLY A 273 6.00 18.21 15.62
CA GLY A 273 5.78 17.53 16.90
C GLY A 273 6.69 16.33 17.12
N THR A 274 6.49 15.64 18.24
CA THR A 274 7.22 14.39 18.54
C THR A 274 6.81 13.29 17.56
N PRO A 275 7.74 12.72 16.77
CA PRO A 275 7.39 11.75 15.75
C PRO A 275 7.08 10.37 16.33
N ASN A 276 6.53 9.48 15.50
CA ASN A 276 6.30 8.08 15.85
C ASN A 276 7.62 7.27 15.76
N MET A 277 8.49 7.44 16.76
CA MET A 277 9.81 6.79 16.80
C MET A 277 9.70 5.27 16.81
N ALA A 278 8.86 4.72 17.69
CA ALA A 278 8.66 3.28 17.79
C ALA A 278 8.12 2.68 16.47
N GLY A 279 7.21 3.41 15.79
CA GLY A 279 6.68 3.02 14.49
C GLY A 279 7.76 3.03 13.41
N ALA A 280 8.59 4.07 13.33
CA ALA A 280 9.68 4.17 12.36
C ALA A 280 10.74 3.08 12.57
N ILE A 281 11.16 2.85 13.81
CA ILE A 281 12.13 1.80 14.18
C ILE A 281 11.55 0.41 13.90
N GLY A 282 10.27 0.19 14.21
CA GLY A 282 9.57 -1.05 13.89
C GLY A 282 9.40 -1.28 12.39
N LEU A 283 9.17 -0.23 11.60
CA LEU A 283 9.12 -0.30 10.14
C LEU A 283 10.48 -0.69 9.55
N ALA A 284 11.57 -0.12 10.07
CA ALA A 284 12.93 -0.50 9.65
C ALA A 284 13.21 -1.98 9.95
N ALA A 285 12.80 -2.47 11.13
CA ALA A 285 12.92 -3.89 11.45
C ALA A 285 12.11 -4.80 10.50
N ALA A 286 10.94 -4.33 10.04
CA ALA A 286 10.16 -5.04 9.03
C ALA A 286 10.88 -5.07 7.67
N VAL A 287 11.48 -3.96 7.25
CA VAL A 287 12.30 -3.90 6.03
C VAL A 287 13.48 -4.86 6.12
N ASP A 288 14.25 -4.83 7.20
CA ASP A 288 15.38 -5.73 7.41
C ASP A 288 14.94 -7.21 7.35
N TYR A 289 13.77 -7.52 7.91
CA TYR A 289 13.18 -8.85 7.85
C TYR A 289 12.84 -9.28 6.42
N LEU A 290 12.19 -8.40 5.64
CA LEU A 290 11.82 -8.67 4.25
C LEU A 290 13.04 -8.76 3.34
N GLU A 291 14.03 -7.88 3.51
CA GLU A 291 15.30 -7.93 2.75
C GLU A 291 16.08 -9.21 3.02
N LYS A 292 16.07 -9.70 4.27
CA LYS A 292 16.70 -10.98 4.62
C LYS A 292 16.05 -12.16 3.90
N ILE A 293 14.73 -12.13 3.70
CA ILE A 293 14.01 -13.12 2.87
C ILE A 293 14.36 -12.91 1.40
N GLY A 294 14.42 -11.66 0.95
CA GLY A 294 14.66 -11.23 -0.42
C GLY A 294 13.37 -10.91 -1.17
N MET A 295 13.24 -9.67 -1.65
CA MET A 295 12.01 -9.22 -2.32
C MET A 295 11.70 -10.00 -3.59
N ASP A 296 12.71 -10.39 -4.38
CA ASP A 296 12.52 -11.21 -5.57
C ASP A 296 11.99 -12.62 -5.22
N ALA A 297 12.42 -13.18 -4.07
CA ALA A 297 11.95 -14.47 -3.59
C ALA A 297 10.51 -14.38 -3.05
N ILE A 298 10.15 -13.25 -2.44
CA ILE A 298 8.78 -12.96 -2.00
C ILE A 298 7.84 -12.90 -3.21
N GLU A 299 8.19 -12.10 -4.22
CA GLU A 299 7.41 -11.97 -5.44
C GLU A 299 7.25 -13.31 -6.15
N ALA A 300 8.32 -14.08 -6.31
CA ALA A 300 8.28 -15.40 -6.93
C ALA A 300 7.37 -16.39 -6.15
N HIS A 301 7.40 -16.34 -4.83
CA HIS A 301 6.54 -17.16 -3.99
C HIS A 301 5.05 -16.84 -4.19
N GLU A 302 4.70 -15.56 -4.18
CA GLU A 302 3.31 -15.13 -4.40
C GLU A 302 2.83 -15.48 -5.82
N GLN A 303 3.68 -15.32 -6.84
CA GLN A 303 3.38 -15.75 -8.20
C GLN A 303 3.15 -17.27 -8.27
N GLU A 304 3.92 -18.06 -7.54
CA GLU A 304 3.71 -19.50 -7.45
C GLU A 304 2.36 -19.85 -6.80
N LEU A 305 1.96 -19.17 -5.74
CA LEU A 305 0.67 -19.36 -5.09
C LEU A 305 -0.50 -18.98 -6.02
N ILE A 306 -0.39 -17.85 -6.72
CA ILE A 306 -1.41 -17.41 -7.68
C ILE A 306 -1.52 -18.39 -8.85
N ALA A 307 -0.41 -18.82 -9.43
CA ALA A 307 -0.40 -19.82 -10.50
C ALA A 307 -0.99 -21.17 -10.07
N TYR A 308 -0.86 -21.50 -8.78
CA TYR A 308 -1.43 -22.74 -8.21
C TYR A 308 -2.92 -22.64 -7.93
N VAL A 309 -3.39 -21.54 -7.33
CA VAL A 309 -4.77 -21.42 -6.87
C VAL A 309 -5.72 -20.93 -7.95
N TYR A 310 -5.28 -20.07 -8.86
CA TYR A 310 -6.12 -19.41 -9.85
C TYR A 310 -6.90 -20.40 -10.75
N PRO A 311 -6.27 -21.42 -11.38
CA PRO A 311 -7.00 -22.40 -12.18
C PRO A 311 -7.98 -23.25 -11.36
N LYS A 312 -7.68 -23.51 -10.09
CA LYS A 312 -8.59 -24.23 -9.19
C LYS A 312 -9.84 -23.41 -8.87
N LEU A 313 -9.67 -22.11 -8.66
CA LEU A 313 -10.78 -21.17 -8.46
C LEU A 313 -11.62 -21.06 -9.74
N GLN A 314 -11.00 -20.95 -10.91
CA GLN A 314 -11.71 -20.91 -12.20
C GLN A 314 -12.53 -22.18 -12.46
N ALA A 315 -12.13 -23.33 -11.93
CA ALA A 315 -12.85 -24.59 -12.07
C ALA A 315 -14.10 -24.69 -11.18
N ILE A 316 -14.28 -23.78 -10.22
CA ILE A 316 -15.49 -23.74 -9.39
C ILE A 316 -16.63 -23.12 -10.21
N GLU A 317 -17.63 -23.93 -10.54
CA GLU A 317 -18.81 -23.47 -11.28
C GLU A 317 -19.53 -22.36 -10.53
N GLY A 318 -19.83 -21.25 -11.22
CA GLY A 318 -20.47 -20.07 -10.67
C GLY A 318 -19.53 -19.09 -9.97
N LEU A 319 -18.22 -19.39 -9.86
CA LEU A 319 -17.24 -18.44 -9.35
C LEU A 319 -16.81 -17.48 -10.47
N THR A 320 -16.96 -16.18 -10.21
CA THR A 320 -16.46 -15.10 -11.08
C THR A 320 -15.24 -14.47 -10.47
N ILE A 321 -14.11 -14.42 -11.20
CA ILE A 321 -12.88 -13.76 -10.79
C ILE A 321 -12.74 -12.46 -11.56
N TYR A 322 -12.40 -11.37 -10.86
CA TYR A 322 -12.22 -10.03 -11.44
C TYR A 322 -10.75 -9.70 -11.70
N GLY A 323 -10.50 -8.83 -12.69
CA GLY A 323 -9.17 -8.41 -13.11
C GLY A 323 -8.61 -9.20 -14.27
N SER A 324 -7.37 -8.90 -14.68
CA SER A 324 -6.70 -9.54 -15.80
C SER A 324 -6.60 -11.05 -15.63
N GLN A 325 -6.80 -11.79 -16.71
CA GLN A 325 -6.55 -13.24 -16.76
C GLN A 325 -5.07 -13.58 -17.01
N ASP A 326 -4.27 -12.60 -17.39
CA ASP A 326 -2.83 -12.74 -17.51
C ASP A 326 -2.18 -12.72 -16.11
N LEU A 327 -1.78 -13.90 -15.63
CA LEU A 327 -1.22 -14.07 -14.29
C LEU A 327 0.11 -13.34 -14.13
N ALA A 328 0.85 -13.06 -15.21
CA ALA A 328 2.10 -12.29 -15.16
C ALA A 328 1.88 -10.80 -14.78
N GLN A 329 0.65 -10.32 -14.92
CA GLN A 329 0.25 -8.96 -14.55
C GLN A 329 -0.44 -8.90 -13.18
N ARG A 330 -0.45 -9.98 -12.39
CA ARG A 330 -1.14 -10.04 -11.10
C ARG A 330 -0.17 -10.16 -9.93
N SER A 331 -0.53 -9.48 -8.86
CA SER A 331 0.03 -9.70 -7.51
C SER A 331 -0.78 -10.78 -6.76
N GLY A 332 -0.44 -11.02 -5.50
CA GLY A 332 -1.09 -11.99 -4.61
C GLY A 332 -2.54 -11.66 -4.20
N VAL A 333 -3.33 -10.94 -5.03
CA VAL A 333 -4.69 -10.50 -4.71
C VAL A 333 -5.69 -11.05 -5.72
N ILE A 334 -6.79 -11.66 -5.23
CA ILE A 334 -7.88 -12.18 -6.06
C ILE A 334 -9.22 -11.71 -5.48
N ALA A 335 -9.95 -10.89 -6.25
CA ALA A 335 -11.35 -10.53 -5.98
C ALA A 335 -12.27 -11.48 -6.75
N PHE A 336 -13.34 -11.96 -6.09
CA PHE A 336 -14.27 -12.93 -6.67
C PHE A 336 -15.66 -12.83 -6.07
N ASN A 337 -16.64 -13.38 -6.79
CA ASN A 337 -18.00 -13.64 -6.32
C ASN A 337 -18.41 -15.07 -6.65
N LEU A 338 -19.33 -15.65 -5.88
CA LEU A 338 -19.85 -17.00 -6.07
C LEU A 338 -21.37 -16.96 -6.34
N GLY A 339 -21.77 -17.12 -7.60
CA GLY A 339 -23.16 -17.03 -8.03
C GLY A 339 -23.82 -15.73 -7.53
N ASP A 340 -25.04 -15.86 -7.02
CA ASP A 340 -25.82 -14.75 -6.43
C ASP A 340 -25.61 -14.59 -4.93
N LEU A 341 -24.67 -15.33 -4.32
CA LEU A 341 -24.39 -15.25 -2.89
C LEU A 341 -23.77 -13.90 -2.55
N HIS A 342 -24.34 -13.21 -1.56
CA HIS A 342 -23.80 -11.94 -1.14
C HIS A 342 -22.37 -12.11 -0.57
N PRO A 343 -21.38 -11.28 -0.97
CA PRO A 343 -20.00 -11.43 -0.54
C PRO A 343 -19.77 -11.47 0.97
N HIS A 344 -20.59 -10.80 1.77
CA HIS A 344 -20.52 -10.88 3.23
C HIS A 344 -20.93 -12.26 3.76
N ASP A 345 -21.98 -12.85 3.20
CA ASP A 345 -22.42 -14.21 3.57
C ASP A 345 -21.36 -15.23 3.16
N LEU A 346 -20.78 -15.05 1.97
CA LEU A 346 -19.66 -15.84 1.49
C LEU A 346 -18.45 -15.76 2.44
N ALA A 347 -18.04 -14.56 2.82
CA ALA A 347 -16.91 -14.37 3.73
C ALA A 347 -17.21 -14.95 5.14
N THR A 348 -18.43 -14.83 5.61
CA THR A 348 -18.87 -15.43 6.88
C THR A 348 -18.81 -16.96 6.81
N ALA A 349 -19.27 -17.57 5.71
CA ALA A 349 -19.19 -19.00 5.53
C ALA A 349 -17.75 -19.52 5.47
N LEU A 350 -16.86 -18.77 4.80
CA LEU A 350 -15.43 -19.09 4.76
C LEU A 350 -14.77 -18.98 6.15
N ASP A 351 -15.17 -17.99 6.97
CA ASP A 351 -14.66 -17.83 8.34
C ASP A 351 -15.03 -19.03 9.23
N TYR A 352 -16.23 -19.61 9.06
CA TYR A 352 -16.61 -20.87 9.74
C TYR A 352 -15.72 -22.04 9.37
N GLU A 353 -15.10 -22.03 8.21
CA GLU A 353 -14.12 -23.02 7.76
C GLU A 353 -12.68 -22.61 8.12
N GLY A 354 -12.48 -21.57 8.94
CA GLY A 354 -11.16 -21.06 9.37
C GLY A 354 -10.44 -20.20 8.33
N VAL A 355 -11.10 -19.79 7.24
CA VAL A 355 -10.50 -19.00 6.16
C VAL A 355 -10.91 -17.54 6.25
N ALA A 356 -9.99 -16.68 6.65
CA ALA A 356 -10.21 -15.26 6.78
C ALA A 356 -9.99 -14.52 5.45
N VAL A 357 -11.08 -14.04 4.85
CA VAL A 357 -11.09 -13.18 3.65
C VAL A 357 -11.81 -11.89 3.93
N ARG A 358 -11.70 -10.91 3.05
CA ARG A 358 -12.44 -9.66 3.14
C ARG A 358 -13.62 -9.64 2.17
N ALA A 359 -14.72 -8.98 2.57
CA ALA A 359 -15.87 -8.69 1.71
C ALA A 359 -16.20 -7.19 1.72
N GLY A 360 -16.72 -6.67 0.61
CA GLY A 360 -17.20 -5.31 0.48
C GLY A 360 -16.67 -4.57 -0.73
N HIS A 361 -16.57 -3.24 -0.61
CA HIS A 361 -16.08 -2.36 -1.69
C HIS A 361 -14.55 -2.24 -1.74
N HIS A 362 -13.84 -2.74 -0.75
CA HIS A 362 -12.37 -2.67 -0.61
C HIS A 362 -11.82 -1.24 -0.70
N CYS A 363 -12.60 -0.22 -0.29
CA CYS A 363 -12.29 1.20 -0.46
C CYS A 363 -12.03 1.62 -1.92
N ALA A 364 -12.75 1.01 -2.87
CA ALA A 364 -12.65 1.25 -4.32
C ALA A 364 -14.04 1.27 -4.97
N GLN A 365 -14.96 2.06 -4.43
CA GLN A 365 -16.36 2.09 -4.91
C GLN A 365 -16.49 2.45 -6.40
N PRO A 366 -15.75 3.41 -6.99
CA PRO A 366 -15.83 3.67 -8.42
C PRO A 366 -15.46 2.45 -9.28
N LEU A 367 -14.49 1.63 -8.85
CA LEU A 367 -14.16 0.38 -9.52
C LEU A 367 -15.32 -0.61 -9.49
N LEU A 368 -15.96 -0.80 -8.31
CA LEU A 368 -17.07 -1.75 -8.18
C LEU A 368 -18.28 -1.30 -9.00
N GLN A 369 -18.54 0.02 -9.09
CA GLN A 369 -19.56 0.59 -9.97
C GLN A 369 -19.21 0.32 -11.46
N TYR A 370 -17.96 0.53 -11.85
CA TYR A 370 -17.49 0.22 -13.21
C TYR A 370 -17.64 -1.26 -13.56
N LEU A 371 -17.39 -2.17 -12.60
CA LEU A 371 -17.59 -3.61 -12.77
C LEU A 371 -19.06 -4.05 -12.67
N GLU A 372 -19.97 -3.12 -12.38
CA GLU A 372 -21.42 -3.37 -12.22
C GLU A 372 -21.73 -4.39 -11.11
N VAL A 373 -20.93 -4.40 -10.03
CA VAL A 373 -21.15 -5.26 -8.87
C VAL A 373 -21.23 -4.45 -7.57
N PRO A 374 -22.11 -4.83 -6.64
CA PRO A 374 -22.28 -4.10 -5.37
C PRO A 374 -21.09 -4.30 -4.41
N ALA A 375 -20.48 -5.47 -4.44
CA ALA A 375 -19.38 -5.88 -3.58
C ALA A 375 -18.66 -7.11 -4.15
N THR A 376 -17.46 -7.41 -3.63
CA THR A 376 -16.77 -8.66 -3.89
C THR A 376 -16.20 -9.25 -2.59
N ALA A 377 -15.96 -10.57 -2.57
CA ALA A 377 -15.00 -11.18 -1.67
C ALA A 377 -13.58 -11.01 -2.23
N ARG A 378 -12.56 -11.00 -1.36
CA ARG A 378 -11.17 -10.85 -1.75
C ARG A 378 -10.28 -11.72 -0.88
N ALA A 379 -9.52 -12.63 -1.51
CA ALA A 379 -8.42 -13.34 -0.91
C ALA A 379 -7.10 -12.65 -1.29
N SER A 380 -6.18 -12.51 -0.34
CA SER A 380 -4.86 -11.94 -0.58
C SER A 380 -3.80 -12.72 0.20
N PHE A 381 -2.75 -13.09 -0.51
CA PHE A 381 -1.66 -13.96 -0.05
C PHE A 381 -0.44 -13.13 0.37
N TYR A 382 0.41 -13.73 1.20
CA TYR A 382 1.68 -13.14 1.60
C TYR A 382 2.73 -14.22 1.92
N ILE A 383 3.90 -13.82 2.40
CA ILE A 383 5.10 -14.63 2.61
C ILE A 383 4.91 -15.93 3.44
N TYR A 384 3.92 -15.96 4.31
CA TYR A 384 3.62 -17.07 5.20
C TYR A 384 2.48 -17.98 4.73
N ASN A 385 1.84 -17.67 3.58
CA ASN A 385 0.81 -18.53 3.02
C ASN A 385 1.41 -19.68 2.23
N THR A 386 0.69 -20.80 2.18
CA THR A 386 1.12 -22.05 1.59
C THR A 386 0.14 -22.52 0.51
N LYS A 387 0.53 -23.54 -0.27
CA LYS A 387 -0.39 -24.24 -1.17
C LYS A 387 -1.53 -24.94 -0.41
N ALA A 388 -1.28 -25.37 0.83
CA ALA A 388 -2.32 -25.92 1.69
C ALA A 388 -3.38 -24.88 2.06
N ASP A 389 -2.96 -23.60 2.31
CA ASP A 389 -3.90 -22.49 2.50
C ASP A 389 -4.74 -22.25 1.23
N CYS A 390 -4.14 -22.37 0.05
CA CYS A 390 -4.85 -22.29 -1.23
C CYS A 390 -5.88 -23.42 -1.39
N ASP A 391 -5.50 -24.65 -1.07
CA ASP A 391 -6.41 -25.81 -1.12
C ASP A 391 -7.55 -25.64 -0.12
N LYS A 392 -7.27 -25.18 1.10
CA LYS A 392 -8.31 -24.91 2.12
C LYS A 392 -9.31 -23.85 1.64
N LEU A 393 -8.85 -22.79 0.96
CA LEU A 393 -9.74 -21.79 0.36
C LEU A 393 -10.67 -22.44 -0.70
N VAL A 394 -10.13 -23.26 -1.59
CA VAL A 394 -10.90 -23.94 -2.64
C VAL A 394 -11.93 -24.89 -2.02
N ASP A 395 -11.52 -25.69 -1.03
CA ASP A 395 -12.41 -26.63 -0.35
C ASP A 395 -13.54 -25.91 0.41
N ALA A 396 -13.21 -24.82 1.11
CA ALA A 396 -14.19 -24.00 1.82
C ALA A 396 -15.20 -23.35 0.86
N LEU A 397 -14.76 -22.90 -0.31
CA LEU A 397 -15.66 -22.37 -1.35
C LEU A 397 -16.60 -23.44 -1.91
N GLN A 398 -16.10 -24.66 -2.13
CA GLN A 398 -16.93 -25.79 -2.61
C GLN A 398 -17.97 -26.18 -1.57
N LYS A 399 -17.60 -26.33 -0.30
CA LYS A 399 -18.54 -26.59 0.81
C LYS A 399 -19.58 -25.48 0.96
N THR A 400 -19.17 -24.21 0.84
CA THR A 400 -20.10 -23.08 0.88
C THR A 400 -21.12 -23.17 -0.25
N LYS A 401 -20.65 -23.46 -1.49
CA LYS A 401 -21.54 -23.64 -2.63
C LYS A 401 -22.55 -24.78 -2.41
N GLU A 402 -22.09 -25.93 -1.91
CA GLU A 402 -22.94 -27.07 -1.62
C GLU A 402 -23.99 -26.74 -0.54
N PHE A 403 -23.58 -26.05 0.51
CA PHE A 403 -24.48 -25.64 1.60
C PHE A 403 -25.62 -24.75 1.08
N PHE A 404 -25.31 -23.72 0.31
CA PHE A 404 -26.32 -22.80 -0.21
C PHE A 404 -27.15 -23.39 -1.35
N ASN A 405 -26.62 -24.30 -2.17
CA ASN A 405 -27.38 -25.01 -3.22
C ASN A 405 -28.31 -26.09 -2.66
N GLY A 406 -28.00 -26.66 -1.50
CA GLY A 406 -28.84 -27.68 -0.84
C GLY A 406 -29.97 -27.12 0.03
N THR A 407 -30.03 -25.79 0.18
CA THR A 407 -30.99 -25.12 1.09
C THR A 407 -32.22 -24.56 0.35
N PHE A 408 -32.33 -24.72 -0.98
CA PHE A 408 -33.45 -24.25 -1.81
C PHE A 408 -34.06 -25.36 -2.64
#